data_448f2b02bb8f15158000f8c3e22c46b2
#
_entry.id   448f2b02bb8f15158000f8c3e22c46b2
#
_cell.length_a   1.000
_cell.length_b   1.000
_cell.length_c   1.000
_cell.angle_alpha   90.00
_cell.angle_beta   90.00
_cell.angle_gamma   90.00
#
_symmetry.space_group_name_H-M   'P 1'
#
loop_
_entity.id
_entity.type
_entity.pdbx_description
1 polymer ?
#
loop_
_entity_poly.entity_id
_entity_poly.type
_entity_poly.pdbx_seq_one_letter_code
_entity_poly.pdbx_strand_id
1 'polypeptide(L)'
;MALDKNRDVVNNNDNVNGLQALSTHDARFNLDSERLGPLPLVNAFLQRMGLEALLDKYVATTDRRNALSHAQALGVLLRSIIVEREPVYRQQETVCGFAPGLFGVSAQAMQRLGDDRIGRALDRLFDADRAALLTEVVVAVGQRFGVSFDRLHNDSTSIAFCGQYRAAIGRKLRGRTAPAIVYGFSKDHRPDLKQLLFILSVTEDGVPASFRCADGNTGDSVTHIETWNTLRTVAGRPDFLYVADSKLCSYDNMQYIHREGGRFVTVMPRTRQEDGQFRKWIQTQGPDWQLVWDRPHPRRCDGPRDRWYIFQPQVPSIEVWPITWVWSTLLTLHQGARRQRLISAALEQLAALHQRLIKAKARLRGAKEVDESVAIILEHYHVSRYLKVQRVIREEHSFKQTKRGRPGPDTAYRKITKRRFDIEWSIDQAAVAYDEKSDGMYPLLTNDRSLTPAQILEAHKGQPTIEKRFEQIKTVHEIAPVYLKNEGRIEALFTLYFLALLNIPDFVYRALA
;
A
#
# COMPACT_ATOMS: atom_id res chain seq x y z
N MET A 1 -7.33 24.90 8.57
CA MET A 1 -7.18 26.04 7.66
C MET A 1 -7.89 25.63 6.37
N ALA A 2 -9.13 26.07 6.24
CA ALA A 2 -10.03 25.71 5.15
C ALA A 2 -9.69 26.55 3.94
N LEU A 3 -9.41 25.92 2.81
CA LEU A 3 -9.30 26.60 1.52
C LEU A 3 -10.66 26.52 0.83
N ASP A 4 -11.27 27.65 0.79
CA ASP A 4 -12.51 27.99 0.13
C ASP A 4 -12.36 27.80 -1.40
N LYS A 5 -13.18 26.93 -2.00
CA LYS A 5 -13.27 26.76 -3.45
C LYS A 5 -14.44 27.60 -3.97
N ASN A 6 -14.23 28.89 -4.13
CA ASN A 6 -15.10 29.70 -4.98
C ASN A 6 -14.84 29.37 -6.43
N ARG A 7 -15.80 28.71 -7.06
CA ARG A 7 -15.92 28.65 -8.52
C ARG A 7 -16.67 29.91 -8.96
N ASP A 8 -15.94 30.90 -9.41
CA ASP A 8 -16.53 32.01 -10.15
C ASP A 8 -16.96 31.52 -11.52
N VAL A 9 -18.27 31.42 -11.69
CA VAL A 9 -18.92 31.34 -13.00
C VAL A 9 -18.81 32.73 -13.62
N VAL A 10 -17.88 32.89 -14.55
CA VAL A 10 -17.80 34.11 -15.35
C VAL A 10 -18.92 34.05 -16.38
N ASN A 11 -20.02 34.75 -16.09
CA ASN A 11 -21.04 35.12 -17.08
C ASN A 11 -20.44 36.19 -17.99
N ASN A 12 -19.94 35.79 -19.16
CA ASN A 12 -19.61 36.72 -20.24
C ASN A 12 -20.88 37.06 -21.03
N ASN A 13 -21.74 37.89 -20.46
CA ASN A 13 -22.72 38.64 -21.18
C ASN A 13 -22.54 40.11 -20.88
N ASP A 14 -21.59 40.78 -21.52
CA ASP A 14 -21.58 42.22 -21.71
C ASP A 14 -20.35 42.58 -22.56
N ASN A 15 -20.56 42.69 -23.84
CA ASN A 15 -19.92 43.60 -24.79
C ASN A 15 -20.03 43.08 -26.24
N VAL A 16 -21.25 43.21 -26.81
CA VAL A 16 -21.42 43.34 -28.27
C VAL A 16 -22.43 44.42 -28.57
N ASN A 17 -22.05 45.67 -28.31
CA ASN A 17 -22.69 46.83 -28.94
C ASN A 17 -21.62 47.61 -29.69
N GLY A 18 -21.52 47.41 -30.97
CA GLY A 18 -20.63 48.21 -31.81
C GLY A 18 -20.23 47.59 -33.13
N LEU A 19 -21.15 46.96 -33.86
CA LEU A 19 -21.02 46.80 -35.33
C LEU A 19 -22.41 46.72 -35.94
N GLN A 20 -22.94 47.93 -36.25
CA GLN A 20 -24.13 48.01 -37.14
C GLN A 20 -23.75 47.82 -38.60
N ALA A 21 -24.54 46.97 -39.26
CA ALA A 21 -24.85 46.93 -40.68
C ALA A 21 -23.79 46.41 -41.64
N LEU A 22 -23.84 45.09 -41.87
CA LEU A 22 -23.83 44.57 -43.23
C LEU A 22 -24.90 43.45 -43.28
N SER A 23 -26.00 43.76 -43.96
CA SER A 23 -27.12 42.85 -44.20
C SER A 23 -26.74 41.73 -45.17
N THR A 24 -27.44 40.61 -44.97
CA THR A 24 -27.71 39.50 -45.90
C THR A 24 -26.82 38.29 -45.77
N HIS A 25 -27.43 37.34 -45.22
CA HIS A 25 -27.35 35.90 -45.05
C HIS A 25 -27.17 35.51 -43.58
N ASP A 26 -28.29 35.15 -42.95
CA ASP A 26 -28.37 34.45 -41.66
C ASP A 26 -27.69 33.08 -41.75
N ALA A 27 -26.38 33.06 -41.83
CA ALA A 27 -25.61 31.87 -41.47
C ALA A 27 -25.54 31.85 -39.93
N ARG A 28 -26.49 31.22 -39.28
CA ARG A 28 -26.42 30.89 -37.87
C ARG A 28 -25.23 29.95 -37.69
N PHE A 29 -24.12 30.48 -37.19
CA PHE A 29 -23.01 29.66 -36.76
C PHE A 29 -23.45 28.92 -35.48
N ASN A 30 -23.65 27.62 -35.56
CA ASN A 30 -23.70 26.75 -34.39
C ASN A 30 -22.27 26.44 -33.99
N LEU A 31 -21.83 26.90 -32.82
CA LEU A 31 -20.56 26.51 -32.25
C LEU A 31 -20.82 25.35 -31.29
N ASP A 32 -20.45 24.13 -31.69
CA ASP A 32 -20.43 22.97 -30.81
C ASP A 32 -19.04 22.81 -30.24
N SER A 33 -18.94 22.86 -28.91
CA SER A 33 -17.67 22.64 -28.19
C SER A 33 -17.64 21.22 -27.63
N GLU A 34 -16.62 20.46 -27.98
CA GLU A 34 -16.45 19.08 -27.57
C GLU A 34 -15.13 18.93 -26.78
N ARG A 35 -15.17 18.20 -25.66
CA ARG A 35 -14.01 17.90 -24.83
C ARG A 35 -13.23 16.73 -25.43
N LEU A 36 -11.91 16.86 -25.61
CA LEU A 36 -11.03 15.78 -26.07
C LEU A 36 -10.29 15.13 -24.88
N GLY A 37 -9.77 15.93 -23.98
CA GLY A 37 -8.91 15.47 -22.88
C GLY A 37 -7.70 14.67 -23.40
N PRO A 38 -7.15 13.73 -22.62
CA PRO A 38 -6.03 12.88 -23.02
C PRO A 38 -6.46 11.68 -23.90
N LEU A 39 -7.75 11.54 -24.23
CA LEU A 39 -8.30 10.36 -24.94
C LEU A 39 -7.62 10.07 -26.30
N PRO A 40 -7.20 11.04 -27.13
CA PRO A 40 -6.47 10.72 -28.36
C PRO A 40 -5.17 9.95 -28.10
N LEU A 41 -4.40 10.33 -27.08
CA LEU A 41 -3.17 9.63 -26.68
C LEU A 41 -3.48 8.25 -26.09
N VAL A 42 -4.47 8.18 -25.20
CA VAL A 42 -4.96 6.91 -24.62
C VAL A 42 -5.37 5.95 -25.73
N ASN A 43 -6.14 6.39 -26.71
CA ASN A 43 -6.60 5.56 -27.82
C ASN A 43 -5.45 5.05 -28.69
N ALA A 44 -4.49 5.91 -29.02
CA ALA A 44 -3.30 5.50 -29.78
C ALA A 44 -2.53 4.39 -29.06
N PHE A 45 -2.41 4.50 -27.74
CA PHE A 45 -1.73 3.50 -26.92
C PHE A 45 -2.53 2.18 -26.82
N LEU A 46 -3.85 2.25 -26.52
CA LEU A 46 -4.73 1.08 -26.48
C LEU A 46 -4.75 0.32 -27.82
N GLN A 47 -4.75 1.06 -28.93
CA GLN A 47 -4.65 0.50 -30.28
C GLN A 47 -3.32 -0.20 -30.50
N ARG A 48 -2.18 0.42 -30.11
CA ARG A 48 -0.87 -0.20 -30.19
C ARG A 48 -0.77 -1.46 -29.34
N MET A 49 -1.40 -1.50 -28.17
CA MET A 49 -1.49 -2.72 -27.34
C MET A 49 -2.35 -3.81 -27.99
N GLY A 50 -3.25 -3.47 -28.91
CA GLY A 50 -4.25 -4.39 -29.47
C GLY A 50 -5.32 -4.82 -28.45
N LEU A 51 -5.55 -4.00 -27.42
CA LEU A 51 -6.37 -4.36 -26.28
C LEU A 51 -7.83 -4.63 -26.64
N GLU A 52 -8.41 -3.88 -27.57
CA GLU A 52 -9.81 -4.07 -28.01
C GLU A 52 -10.03 -5.45 -28.63
N ALA A 53 -9.11 -5.90 -29.48
CA ALA A 53 -9.16 -7.23 -30.08
C ALA A 53 -9.03 -8.36 -29.03
N LEU A 54 -8.19 -8.15 -28.02
CA LEU A 54 -8.04 -9.09 -26.91
C LEU A 54 -9.31 -9.13 -26.04
N LEU A 55 -9.91 -8.00 -25.74
CA LEU A 55 -11.18 -7.95 -25.02
C LEU A 55 -12.29 -8.65 -25.81
N ASP A 56 -12.40 -8.43 -27.12
CA ASP A 56 -13.38 -9.13 -27.97
C ASP A 56 -13.14 -10.64 -28.01
N LYS A 57 -11.88 -11.10 -28.03
CA LYS A 57 -11.51 -12.51 -28.00
C LYS A 57 -11.98 -13.19 -26.71
N TYR A 58 -11.71 -12.58 -25.56
CA TYR A 58 -11.97 -13.20 -24.25
C TYR A 58 -13.37 -12.91 -23.69
N VAL A 59 -13.99 -11.78 -24.08
CA VAL A 59 -15.28 -11.32 -23.56
C VAL A 59 -16.31 -11.18 -24.70
N ALA A 60 -16.35 -12.17 -25.56
CA ALA A 60 -17.20 -12.15 -26.75
C ALA A 60 -18.69 -11.89 -26.43
N THR A 61 -19.33 -11.11 -27.28
CA THR A 61 -20.76 -10.85 -27.23
C THR A 61 -21.51 -11.85 -28.10
N THR A 62 -22.22 -12.77 -27.48
CA THR A 62 -22.94 -13.86 -28.20
C THR A 62 -24.25 -13.38 -28.85
N ASP A 63 -24.90 -12.36 -28.30
CA ASP A 63 -26.16 -11.83 -28.81
C ASP A 63 -25.91 -10.67 -29.81
N ARG A 64 -26.07 -10.93 -31.09
CA ARG A 64 -25.89 -9.95 -32.18
C ARG A 64 -26.89 -8.78 -32.15
N ARG A 65 -27.97 -8.85 -31.39
CA ARG A 65 -28.94 -7.75 -31.22
C ARG A 65 -28.41 -6.66 -30.29
N ASN A 66 -27.33 -6.90 -29.59
CA ASN A 66 -26.67 -5.92 -28.72
C ASN A 66 -25.94 -4.87 -29.58
N ALA A 67 -26.44 -3.67 -29.64
CA ALA A 67 -25.80 -2.54 -30.34
C ALA A 67 -24.49 -2.07 -29.73
N LEU A 68 -24.20 -2.47 -28.49
CA LEU A 68 -22.94 -2.22 -27.76
C LEU A 68 -22.38 -3.55 -27.29
N SER A 69 -21.18 -3.94 -27.75
CA SER A 69 -20.55 -5.19 -27.32
C SER A 69 -20.09 -5.13 -25.85
N HIS A 70 -19.82 -6.29 -25.23
CA HIS A 70 -19.24 -6.32 -23.89
C HIS A 70 -17.84 -5.71 -23.86
N ALA A 71 -17.02 -5.99 -24.87
CA ALA A 71 -15.68 -5.42 -25.01
C ALA A 71 -15.73 -3.90 -25.16
N GLN A 72 -16.66 -3.36 -25.96
CA GLN A 72 -16.87 -1.91 -26.07
C GLN A 72 -17.28 -1.28 -24.73
N ALA A 73 -18.22 -1.90 -23.99
CA ALA A 73 -18.63 -1.39 -22.68
C ALA A 73 -17.47 -1.39 -21.67
N LEU A 74 -16.62 -2.42 -21.67
CA LEU A 74 -15.41 -2.47 -20.87
C LEU A 74 -14.37 -1.44 -21.34
N GLY A 75 -14.22 -1.25 -22.65
CA GLY A 75 -13.35 -0.24 -23.24
C GLY A 75 -13.75 1.20 -22.86
N VAL A 76 -15.06 1.48 -22.78
CA VAL A 76 -15.56 2.76 -22.24
C VAL A 76 -15.19 2.92 -20.78
N LEU A 77 -15.47 1.93 -19.95
CA LEU A 77 -15.17 1.98 -18.52
C LEU A 77 -13.67 2.12 -18.25
N LEU A 78 -12.82 1.44 -19.04
CA LEU A 78 -11.37 1.56 -18.95
C LEU A 78 -10.90 2.99 -19.25
N ARG A 79 -11.41 3.60 -20.31
CA ARG A 79 -11.08 4.99 -20.66
C ARG A 79 -11.55 5.97 -19.59
N SER A 80 -12.72 5.74 -19.01
CA SER A 80 -13.22 6.53 -17.89
C SER A 80 -12.30 6.44 -16.67
N ILE A 81 -11.83 5.24 -16.29
CA ILE A 81 -10.87 5.07 -15.18
C ILE A 81 -9.59 5.88 -15.42
N ILE A 82 -9.12 5.98 -16.67
CA ILE A 82 -7.88 6.69 -17.01
C ILE A 82 -8.08 8.21 -17.01
N VAL A 83 -9.21 8.69 -17.53
CA VAL A 83 -9.42 10.12 -17.81
C VAL A 83 -10.19 10.82 -16.70
N GLU A 84 -11.29 10.24 -16.28
CA GLU A 84 -12.21 10.83 -15.29
C GLU A 84 -13.01 9.70 -14.65
N ARG A 85 -12.57 9.29 -13.48
CA ARG A 85 -13.21 8.19 -12.76
C ARG A 85 -14.58 8.62 -12.27
N GLU A 86 -15.61 7.96 -12.78
CA GLU A 86 -16.98 8.15 -12.36
C GLU A 86 -17.65 6.79 -12.00
N PRO A 87 -18.65 6.79 -11.11
CA PRO A 87 -19.41 5.59 -10.82
C PRO A 87 -20.07 4.99 -12.06
N VAL A 88 -20.24 3.67 -12.06
CA VAL A 88 -20.81 2.94 -13.22
C VAL A 88 -22.14 3.52 -13.70
N TYR A 89 -22.98 3.99 -12.78
CA TYR A 89 -24.29 4.55 -13.11
C TYR A 89 -24.24 5.96 -13.75
N ARG A 90 -23.08 6.65 -13.70
CA ARG A 90 -22.87 7.98 -14.32
C ARG A 90 -22.06 7.94 -15.61
N GLN A 91 -21.65 6.76 -16.05
CA GLN A 91 -20.79 6.61 -17.23
C GLN A 91 -21.35 7.22 -18.50
N GLN A 92 -22.67 7.16 -18.69
CA GLN A 92 -23.33 7.79 -19.84
C GLN A 92 -23.16 9.31 -19.82
N GLU A 93 -23.35 9.96 -18.69
CA GLU A 93 -23.18 11.41 -18.52
C GLU A 93 -21.74 11.82 -18.82
N THR A 94 -20.77 11.10 -18.26
CA THR A 94 -19.34 11.35 -18.47
C THR A 94 -18.96 11.26 -19.94
N VAL A 95 -19.36 10.18 -20.61
CA VAL A 95 -19.02 9.93 -22.01
C VAL A 95 -19.65 10.97 -22.93
N CYS A 96 -20.88 11.42 -22.66
CA CYS A 96 -21.57 12.47 -23.43
C CYS A 96 -20.91 13.86 -23.32
N GLY A 97 -20.05 14.10 -22.32
CA GLY A 97 -19.28 15.33 -22.18
C GLY A 97 -18.02 15.40 -23.05
N PHE A 98 -17.71 14.35 -23.79
CA PHE A 98 -16.55 14.27 -24.68
C PHE A 98 -16.97 14.10 -26.14
N ALA A 99 -16.04 14.41 -27.06
CA ALA A 99 -16.29 14.23 -28.50
C ALA A 99 -16.67 12.78 -28.82
N PRO A 100 -17.69 12.58 -29.67
CA PRO A 100 -18.16 11.26 -30.10
C PRO A 100 -17.02 10.41 -30.67
N GLY A 101 -17.04 9.13 -30.37
CA GLY A 101 -16.03 8.17 -30.85
C GLY A 101 -14.76 8.08 -30.00
N LEU A 102 -14.42 9.06 -29.19
CA LEU A 102 -13.20 9.01 -28.35
C LEU A 102 -13.21 7.90 -27.30
N PHE A 103 -14.40 7.48 -26.88
CA PHE A 103 -14.54 6.30 -25.99
C PHE A 103 -14.60 4.95 -26.75
N GLY A 104 -14.33 4.93 -28.06
CA GLY A 104 -14.38 3.72 -28.89
C GLY A 104 -15.81 3.28 -29.24
N VAL A 105 -16.81 4.16 -29.11
CA VAL A 105 -18.23 3.88 -29.39
C VAL A 105 -18.87 5.03 -30.17
N SER A 106 -19.84 4.72 -31.05
CA SER A 106 -20.59 5.74 -31.78
C SER A 106 -21.53 6.53 -30.85
N ALA A 107 -21.91 7.74 -31.23
CA ALA A 107 -22.89 8.55 -30.51
C ALA A 107 -24.21 7.80 -30.24
N GLN A 108 -24.67 6.99 -31.21
CA GLN A 108 -25.87 6.17 -31.07
C GLN A 108 -25.67 5.04 -30.00
N ALA A 109 -24.49 4.42 -29.95
CA ALA A 109 -24.19 3.38 -28.99
C ALA A 109 -24.04 3.95 -27.55
N MET A 110 -23.57 5.20 -27.41
CA MET A 110 -23.47 5.90 -26.12
C MET A 110 -24.84 6.04 -25.43
N GLN A 111 -25.92 6.26 -26.17
CA GLN A 111 -27.28 6.33 -25.61
C GLN A 111 -27.73 5.02 -24.94
N ARG A 112 -27.07 3.90 -25.25
CA ARG A 112 -27.35 2.57 -24.69
C ARG A 112 -26.38 2.15 -23.60
N LEU A 113 -25.49 3.05 -23.19
CA LEU A 113 -24.50 2.83 -22.15
C LEU A 113 -25.15 3.05 -20.78
N GLY A 114 -25.86 2.05 -20.28
CA GLY A 114 -26.41 2.05 -18.91
C GLY A 114 -25.60 1.20 -17.95
N ASP A 115 -25.85 1.38 -16.67
CA ASP A 115 -25.21 0.62 -15.57
C ASP A 115 -25.42 -0.89 -15.70
N ASP A 116 -26.62 -1.33 -16.12
CA ASP A 116 -26.94 -2.72 -16.44
C ASP A 116 -26.05 -3.29 -17.55
N ARG A 117 -25.75 -2.49 -18.59
CA ARG A 117 -24.92 -2.94 -19.69
C ARG A 117 -23.48 -3.12 -19.25
N ILE A 118 -22.94 -2.15 -18.52
CA ILE A 118 -21.60 -2.23 -17.93
C ILE A 118 -21.53 -3.36 -16.91
N GLY A 119 -22.54 -3.49 -16.06
CA GLY A 119 -22.61 -4.57 -15.07
C GLY A 119 -22.56 -5.96 -15.71
N ARG A 120 -23.29 -6.18 -16.81
CA ARG A 120 -23.23 -7.43 -17.58
C ARG A 120 -21.88 -7.64 -18.26
N ALA A 121 -21.24 -6.58 -18.75
CA ALA A 121 -19.90 -6.68 -19.32
C ALA A 121 -18.86 -7.07 -18.25
N LEU A 122 -18.95 -6.51 -17.02
CA LEU A 122 -18.14 -6.93 -15.89
C LEU A 122 -18.41 -8.40 -15.47
N ASP A 123 -19.68 -8.85 -15.50
CA ASP A 123 -20.02 -10.26 -15.26
C ASP A 123 -19.34 -11.17 -16.29
N ARG A 124 -19.33 -10.80 -17.56
CA ARG A 124 -18.66 -11.57 -18.62
C ARG A 124 -17.13 -11.55 -18.49
N LEU A 125 -16.55 -10.42 -18.09
CA LEU A 125 -15.13 -10.35 -17.80
C LEU A 125 -14.76 -11.22 -16.58
N PHE A 126 -15.60 -11.25 -15.56
CA PHE A 126 -15.41 -12.16 -14.42
C PHE A 126 -15.44 -13.63 -14.84
N ASP A 127 -16.36 -14.01 -15.73
CA ASP A 127 -16.52 -15.38 -16.24
C ASP A 127 -15.43 -15.77 -17.24
N ALA A 128 -14.74 -14.80 -17.85
CA ALA A 128 -13.68 -15.02 -18.85
C ALA A 128 -12.40 -15.60 -18.21
N ASP A 129 -11.52 -16.16 -19.04
CA ASP A 129 -10.18 -16.52 -18.64
C ASP A 129 -9.30 -15.26 -18.50
N ARG A 130 -9.43 -14.59 -17.35
CA ARG A 130 -8.69 -13.35 -17.07
C ARG A 130 -7.19 -13.57 -16.97
N ALA A 131 -6.76 -14.75 -16.51
CA ALA A 131 -5.33 -15.06 -16.42
C ALA A 131 -4.69 -15.10 -17.81
N ALA A 132 -5.34 -15.78 -18.76
CA ALA A 132 -4.88 -15.83 -20.15
C ALA A 132 -4.97 -14.43 -20.81
N LEU A 133 -6.08 -13.70 -20.61
CA LEU A 133 -6.22 -12.32 -21.12
C LEU A 133 -5.07 -11.43 -20.64
N LEU A 134 -4.82 -11.38 -19.34
CA LEU A 134 -3.79 -10.52 -18.78
C LEU A 134 -2.38 -10.95 -19.23
N THR A 135 -2.11 -12.23 -19.32
CA THR A 135 -0.85 -12.75 -19.84
C THR A 135 -0.63 -12.31 -21.30
N GLU A 136 -1.63 -12.49 -22.18
CA GLU A 136 -1.51 -12.04 -23.59
C GLU A 136 -1.31 -10.53 -23.70
N VAL A 137 -2.03 -9.73 -22.92
CA VAL A 137 -1.86 -8.28 -22.92
C VAL A 137 -0.44 -7.90 -22.49
N VAL A 138 0.06 -8.45 -21.39
CA VAL A 138 1.39 -8.11 -20.86
C VAL A 138 2.50 -8.57 -21.80
N VAL A 139 2.40 -9.78 -22.36
CA VAL A 139 3.34 -10.27 -23.38
C VAL A 139 3.33 -9.41 -24.64
N ALA A 140 2.15 -9.00 -25.11
CA ALA A 140 2.03 -8.08 -26.25
C ALA A 140 2.66 -6.70 -25.95
N VAL A 141 2.48 -6.18 -24.73
CA VAL A 141 3.17 -4.96 -24.27
C VAL A 141 4.69 -5.17 -24.25
N GLY A 142 5.16 -6.26 -23.67
CA GLY A 142 6.59 -6.60 -23.66
C GLY A 142 7.21 -6.61 -25.04
N GLN A 143 6.58 -7.29 -26.00
CA GLN A 143 7.06 -7.41 -27.38
C GLN A 143 7.01 -6.08 -28.16
N ARG A 144 5.89 -5.35 -28.03
CA ARG A 144 5.67 -4.12 -28.83
C ARG A 144 6.44 -2.91 -28.35
N PHE A 145 6.76 -2.88 -27.06
CA PHE A 145 7.40 -1.72 -26.43
C PHE A 145 8.80 -2.04 -25.88
N GLY A 146 9.33 -3.25 -26.13
CA GLY A 146 10.67 -3.63 -25.70
C GLY A 146 10.85 -3.68 -24.18
N VAL A 147 9.80 -4.07 -23.43
CA VAL A 147 9.86 -4.13 -21.97
C VAL A 147 10.61 -5.39 -21.54
N SER A 148 11.65 -5.24 -20.72
CA SER A 148 12.37 -6.36 -20.13
C SER A 148 11.61 -6.93 -18.93
N PHE A 149 11.56 -8.26 -18.83
CA PHE A 149 11.10 -9.03 -17.67
C PHE A 149 12.25 -9.64 -16.86
N ASP A 150 13.47 -9.12 -16.99
CA ASP A 150 14.66 -9.65 -16.29
C ASP A 150 14.59 -9.45 -14.78
N ARG A 151 13.95 -8.37 -14.33
CA ARG A 151 13.74 -8.05 -12.92
C ARG A 151 12.28 -7.68 -12.69
N LEU A 152 11.64 -8.37 -11.73
CA LEU A 152 10.22 -8.21 -11.41
C LEU A 152 10.05 -7.97 -9.92
N HIS A 153 9.43 -6.84 -9.59
CA HIS A 153 9.10 -6.44 -8.22
C HIS A 153 7.68 -6.83 -7.89
N ASN A 154 7.45 -7.42 -6.72
CA ASN A 154 6.13 -7.80 -6.25
C ASN A 154 5.82 -7.21 -4.88
N ASP A 155 4.60 -6.73 -4.73
CA ASP A 155 4.02 -6.32 -3.45
C ASP A 155 2.50 -6.39 -3.53
N SER A 156 1.83 -6.18 -2.40
CA SER A 156 0.38 -6.12 -2.31
C SER A 156 -0.08 -4.86 -1.60
N THR A 157 -1.30 -4.43 -1.87
CA THR A 157 -1.95 -3.38 -1.09
C THR A 157 -3.38 -3.76 -0.77
N SER A 158 -3.93 -3.24 0.33
CA SER A 158 -5.33 -3.41 0.68
C SER A 158 -6.20 -2.34 0.02
N ILE A 159 -7.37 -2.76 -0.47
CA ILE A 159 -8.43 -1.86 -0.92
C ILE A 159 -9.60 -2.00 0.05
N ALA A 160 -9.92 -0.91 0.74
CA ALA A 160 -10.95 -0.89 1.77
C ALA A 160 -12.36 -0.68 1.17
N PHE A 161 -13.35 -1.29 1.80
CA PHE A 161 -14.75 -1.26 1.39
C PHE A 161 -15.65 -0.70 2.49
N CYS A 162 -16.39 0.35 2.15
CA CYS A 162 -17.45 0.89 2.99
C CYS A 162 -18.74 0.09 2.74
N GLY A 163 -19.20 -0.71 3.71
CA GLY A 163 -20.41 -1.50 3.58
C GLY A 163 -20.33 -2.87 4.24
N GLN A 164 -21.46 -3.56 4.29
CA GLN A 164 -21.53 -4.83 5.02
C GLN A 164 -21.01 -6.03 4.22
N TYR A 165 -21.18 -6.06 2.92
CA TYR A 165 -20.74 -7.14 2.01
C TYR A 165 -20.95 -8.55 2.60
N ARG A 166 -22.17 -8.82 3.15
CA ARG A 166 -22.47 -10.06 3.89
C ARG A 166 -22.36 -11.32 3.03
N ALA A 167 -22.68 -11.21 1.75
CA ALA A 167 -22.64 -12.32 0.80
C ALA A 167 -21.26 -12.58 0.18
N ALA A 168 -20.30 -11.65 0.33
CA ALA A 168 -18.97 -11.72 -0.26
C ALA A 168 -18.01 -12.51 0.65
N ILE A 169 -18.24 -13.81 0.77
CA ILE A 169 -17.52 -14.75 1.65
C ILE A 169 -16.75 -15.83 0.87
N GLY A 170 -16.33 -15.55 -0.35
CA GLY A 170 -15.64 -16.53 -1.18
C GLY A 170 -16.58 -17.52 -1.88
N ARG A 171 -17.82 -17.13 -2.16
CA ARG A 171 -18.81 -18.00 -2.80
C ARG A 171 -18.51 -18.20 -4.29
N LYS A 172 -19.05 -19.28 -4.84
CA LYS A 172 -19.02 -19.53 -6.28
C LYS A 172 -20.10 -18.71 -7.01
N LEU A 173 -19.68 -17.95 -8.00
CA LEU A 173 -20.55 -17.23 -8.92
C LEU A 173 -20.34 -17.81 -10.32
N ARG A 174 -21.40 -18.35 -10.93
CA ARG A 174 -21.36 -18.94 -12.26
C ARG A 174 -20.17 -19.91 -12.48
N GLY A 175 -19.88 -20.74 -11.46
CA GLY A 175 -18.82 -21.74 -11.48
C GLY A 175 -17.42 -21.25 -11.08
N ARG A 176 -17.19 -19.94 -10.93
CA ARG A 176 -15.92 -19.34 -10.47
C ARG A 176 -16.01 -18.87 -9.03
N THR A 177 -14.95 -19.09 -8.27
CA THR A 177 -14.85 -18.56 -6.89
C THR A 177 -14.57 -17.06 -6.96
N ALA A 178 -15.43 -16.27 -6.33
CA ALA A 178 -15.22 -14.85 -6.17
C ALA A 178 -14.45 -14.56 -4.87
N PRO A 179 -13.67 -13.47 -4.79
CA PRO A 179 -12.89 -13.16 -3.61
C PRO A 179 -13.79 -12.78 -2.42
N ALA A 180 -13.32 -13.08 -1.20
CA ALA A 180 -14.00 -12.75 0.03
C ALA A 180 -13.65 -11.34 0.53
N ILE A 181 -14.67 -10.47 0.64
CA ILE A 181 -14.51 -9.12 1.21
C ILE A 181 -14.69 -9.22 2.73
N VAL A 182 -13.57 -9.33 3.43
CA VAL A 182 -13.53 -9.63 4.87
C VAL A 182 -12.54 -8.69 5.58
N TYR A 183 -12.58 -8.69 6.92
CA TYR A 183 -11.58 -7.99 7.71
C TYR A 183 -10.23 -8.70 7.61
N GLY A 184 -9.14 -7.92 7.61
CA GLY A 184 -7.79 -8.42 7.54
C GLY A 184 -6.79 -7.36 8.01
N PHE A 185 -5.50 -7.63 7.82
CA PHE A 185 -4.46 -6.64 8.13
C PHE A 185 -4.53 -5.49 7.13
N SER A 186 -4.99 -4.34 7.59
CA SER A 186 -5.15 -3.15 6.74
C SER A 186 -3.83 -2.40 6.60
N LYS A 187 -3.31 -2.31 5.37
CA LYS A 187 -2.12 -1.50 5.05
C LYS A 187 -2.42 0.01 5.10
N ASP A 188 -3.70 0.39 5.07
CA ASP A 188 -4.15 1.79 5.16
C ASP A 188 -4.56 2.20 6.58
N HIS A 189 -4.22 1.39 7.59
CA HIS A 189 -4.56 1.63 9.01
C HIS A 189 -6.07 1.79 9.27
N ARG A 190 -6.92 1.09 8.50
CA ARG A 190 -8.38 1.05 8.64
C ARG A 190 -8.87 -0.37 9.00
N PRO A 191 -8.52 -0.88 10.21
CA PRO A 191 -8.93 -2.22 10.65
C PRO A 191 -10.45 -2.34 10.86
N ASP A 192 -11.16 -1.20 10.90
CA ASP A 192 -12.61 -1.09 10.98
C ASP A 192 -13.33 -1.39 9.66
N LEU A 193 -12.62 -1.46 8.54
CA LEU A 193 -13.18 -1.73 7.23
C LEU A 193 -12.82 -3.11 6.71
N LYS A 194 -13.75 -3.72 5.97
CA LYS A 194 -13.47 -4.91 5.16
C LYS A 194 -12.59 -4.53 3.98
N GLN A 195 -11.86 -5.49 3.44
CA GLN A 195 -10.89 -5.25 2.38
C GLN A 195 -10.79 -6.42 1.41
N LEU A 196 -10.15 -6.17 0.27
CA LEU A 196 -9.52 -7.14 -0.63
C LEU A 196 -8.04 -6.79 -0.77
N LEU A 197 -7.23 -7.78 -1.12
CA LEU A 197 -5.84 -7.54 -1.48
C LEU A 197 -5.72 -7.36 -2.99
N PHE A 198 -4.99 -6.33 -3.38
CA PHE A 198 -4.55 -6.05 -4.74
C PHE A 198 -3.06 -6.38 -4.83
N ILE A 199 -2.74 -7.57 -5.38
CA ILE A 199 -1.37 -8.06 -5.53
C ILE A 199 -0.91 -7.64 -6.92
N LEU A 200 0.21 -6.92 -6.99
CA LEU A 200 0.76 -6.38 -8.22
C LEU A 200 2.22 -6.81 -8.37
N SER A 201 2.62 -7.12 -9.58
CA SER A 201 4.03 -7.21 -9.94
C SER A 201 4.33 -6.24 -11.07
N VAL A 202 5.51 -5.61 -11.01
CA VAL A 202 5.96 -4.64 -12.01
C VAL A 202 7.39 -4.95 -12.44
N THR A 203 7.76 -4.55 -13.64
CA THR A 203 9.16 -4.57 -14.11
C THR A 203 10.00 -3.52 -13.38
N GLU A 204 11.30 -3.52 -13.60
CA GLU A 204 12.22 -2.50 -13.09
C GLU A 204 11.80 -1.08 -13.47
N ASP A 205 11.29 -0.90 -14.68
CA ASP A 205 10.76 0.37 -15.19
C ASP A 205 9.35 0.70 -14.68
N GLY A 206 8.77 -0.17 -13.85
CA GLY A 206 7.45 0.00 -13.26
C GLY A 206 6.29 -0.36 -14.19
N VAL A 207 6.53 -1.07 -15.28
CA VAL A 207 5.45 -1.58 -16.13
C VAL A 207 4.75 -2.74 -15.42
N PRO A 208 3.41 -2.71 -15.26
CA PRO A 208 2.66 -3.82 -14.68
C PRO A 208 2.88 -5.12 -15.45
N ALA A 209 3.28 -6.18 -14.73
CA ALA A 209 3.56 -7.50 -15.31
C ALA A 209 2.55 -8.56 -14.88
N SER A 210 1.98 -8.46 -13.70
CA SER A 210 0.89 -9.33 -13.25
C SER A 210 0.03 -8.67 -12.20
N PHE A 211 -1.22 -9.10 -12.14
CA PHE A 211 -2.19 -8.68 -11.14
C PHE A 211 -3.00 -9.88 -10.65
N ARG A 212 -3.30 -9.87 -9.36
CA ARG A 212 -4.24 -10.79 -8.74
C ARG A 212 -5.02 -10.12 -7.61
N CYS A 213 -6.31 -10.41 -7.56
CA CYS A 213 -7.15 -10.07 -6.41
C CYS A 213 -7.19 -11.27 -5.46
N ALA A 214 -7.02 -11.02 -4.16
CA ALA A 214 -7.13 -12.06 -3.13
C ALA A 214 -8.06 -11.63 -2.00
N ASP A 215 -8.49 -12.61 -1.20
CA ASP A 215 -9.35 -12.39 -0.05
C ASP A 215 -8.73 -11.38 0.93
N GLY A 216 -9.56 -10.61 1.60
CA GLY A 216 -9.12 -9.55 2.49
C GLY A 216 -8.27 -10.01 3.68
N ASN A 217 -8.36 -11.28 4.07
CA ASN A 217 -7.58 -11.89 5.14
C ASN A 217 -6.42 -12.77 4.65
N THR A 218 -6.12 -12.78 3.36
CA THR A 218 -4.99 -13.52 2.81
C THR A 218 -3.68 -12.98 3.35
N GLY A 219 -2.82 -13.86 3.86
CA GLY A 219 -1.46 -13.48 4.25
C GLY A 219 -0.57 -13.30 3.03
N ASP A 220 0.27 -12.26 3.02
CA ASP A 220 1.14 -11.98 1.87
C ASP A 220 2.08 -13.16 1.55
N SER A 221 2.56 -13.88 2.56
CA SER A 221 3.50 -15.00 2.39
C SER A 221 2.97 -16.17 1.53
N VAL A 222 1.66 -16.41 1.54
CA VAL A 222 1.07 -17.53 0.76
C VAL A 222 0.85 -17.19 -0.71
N THR A 223 1.08 -15.94 -1.10
CA THR A 223 0.79 -15.45 -2.46
C THR A 223 1.98 -15.59 -3.42
N HIS A 224 3.21 -15.75 -2.90
CA HIS A 224 4.43 -15.64 -3.69
C HIS A 224 4.62 -16.76 -4.71
N ILE A 225 4.31 -18.02 -4.36
CA ILE A 225 4.49 -19.16 -5.27
C ILE A 225 3.59 -18.99 -6.50
N GLU A 226 2.32 -18.69 -6.29
CA GLU A 226 1.36 -18.52 -7.39
C GLU A 226 1.71 -17.31 -8.25
N THR A 227 2.11 -16.19 -7.61
CA THR A 227 2.56 -14.98 -8.31
C THR A 227 3.81 -15.27 -9.15
N TRP A 228 4.80 -15.96 -8.59
CA TRP A 228 6.03 -16.32 -9.30
C TRP A 228 5.73 -17.23 -10.50
N ASN A 229 4.83 -18.23 -10.36
CA ASN A 229 4.40 -19.08 -11.47
C ASN A 229 3.72 -18.30 -12.59
N THR A 230 2.87 -17.31 -12.24
CA THR A 230 2.26 -16.40 -13.22
C THR A 230 3.34 -15.60 -13.96
N LEU A 231 4.30 -15.06 -13.24
CA LEU A 231 5.40 -14.29 -13.82
C LEU A 231 6.31 -15.13 -14.69
N ARG A 232 6.55 -16.40 -14.32
CA ARG A 232 7.28 -17.37 -15.16
C ARG A 232 6.59 -17.59 -16.51
N THR A 233 5.27 -17.64 -16.52
CA THR A 233 4.47 -17.73 -17.75
C THR A 233 4.58 -16.45 -18.58
N VAL A 234 4.50 -15.29 -17.97
CA VAL A 234 4.63 -13.98 -18.65
C VAL A 234 6.03 -13.78 -19.22
N ALA A 235 7.07 -14.07 -18.45
CA ALA A 235 8.46 -13.92 -18.86
C ALA A 235 8.91 -15.01 -19.86
N GLY A 236 8.19 -16.13 -19.93
CA GLY A 236 8.55 -17.31 -20.75
C GLY A 236 9.77 -18.07 -20.24
N ARG A 237 10.29 -17.77 -19.05
CA ARG A 237 11.49 -18.35 -18.46
C ARG A 237 11.47 -18.24 -16.92
N PRO A 238 12.16 -19.12 -16.17
CA PRO A 238 12.18 -19.09 -14.71
C PRO A 238 13.25 -18.16 -14.11
N ASP A 239 14.30 -17.82 -14.84
CA ASP A 239 15.55 -17.22 -14.37
C ASP A 239 15.53 -15.68 -14.25
N PHE A 240 14.35 -15.06 -14.29
CA PHE A 240 14.20 -13.65 -13.93
C PHE A 240 14.48 -13.42 -12.44
N LEU A 241 14.91 -12.22 -12.08
CA LEU A 241 15.14 -11.83 -10.69
C LEU A 241 13.82 -11.37 -10.03
N TYR A 242 13.31 -12.18 -9.11
CA TYR A 242 12.10 -11.87 -8.35
C TYR A 242 12.44 -11.10 -7.07
N VAL A 243 11.95 -9.87 -6.95
CA VAL A 243 12.23 -8.99 -5.82
C VAL A 243 10.95 -8.75 -5.03
N ALA A 244 10.97 -9.05 -3.75
CA ALA A 244 9.83 -8.85 -2.87
C ALA A 244 10.26 -8.52 -1.43
N ASP A 245 9.30 -8.13 -0.61
CA ASP A 245 9.50 -7.81 0.80
C ASP A 245 9.85 -9.05 1.66
N SER A 246 9.94 -8.87 2.96
CA SER A 246 10.29 -9.94 3.91
C SER A 246 9.28 -11.09 3.99
N LYS A 247 8.09 -10.96 3.41
CA LYS A 247 7.09 -12.04 3.37
C LYS A 247 7.47 -13.15 2.39
N LEU A 248 8.30 -12.83 1.38
CA LEU A 248 8.93 -13.85 0.53
C LEU A 248 9.90 -14.75 1.31
N CYS A 249 10.53 -14.23 2.38
CA CYS A 249 11.57 -14.91 3.16
C CYS A 249 11.01 -16.06 4.05
N SER A 250 10.09 -16.86 3.54
CA SER A 250 9.69 -18.13 4.14
C SER A 250 10.42 -19.27 3.46
N TYR A 251 10.70 -20.36 4.21
CA TYR A 251 11.40 -21.52 3.68
C TYR A 251 10.73 -22.08 2.43
N ASP A 252 9.41 -22.26 2.48
CA ASP A 252 8.65 -22.87 1.38
C ASP A 252 8.71 -22.04 0.10
N ASN A 253 8.52 -20.71 0.21
CA ASN A 253 8.57 -19.81 -0.94
C ASN A 253 9.96 -19.82 -1.59
N MET A 254 10.99 -19.61 -0.77
CA MET A 254 12.37 -19.53 -1.26
C MET A 254 12.85 -20.83 -1.88
N GLN A 255 12.56 -21.97 -1.23
CA GLN A 255 12.93 -23.28 -1.73
C GLN A 255 12.18 -23.66 -3.01
N TYR A 256 10.88 -23.31 -3.10
CA TYR A 256 10.11 -23.55 -4.31
C TYR A 256 10.73 -22.80 -5.50
N ILE A 257 10.92 -21.49 -5.37
CA ILE A 257 11.48 -20.64 -6.43
C ILE A 257 12.88 -21.16 -6.85
N HIS A 258 13.72 -21.48 -5.86
CA HIS A 258 15.07 -22.00 -6.13
C HIS A 258 15.05 -23.33 -6.90
N ARG A 259 14.22 -24.30 -6.49
CA ARG A 259 14.09 -25.60 -7.16
C ARG A 259 13.58 -25.51 -8.59
N GLU A 260 12.69 -24.55 -8.83
CA GLU A 260 12.13 -24.29 -10.16
C GLU A 260 13.07 -23.44 -11.06
N GLY A 261 14.30 -23.18 -10.63
CA GLY A 261 15.31 -22.44 -11.39
C GLY A 261 15.18 -20.91 -11.31
N GLY A 262 14.37 -20.40 -10.39
CA GLY A 262 14.18 -18.96 -10.19
C GLY A 262 15.27 -18.34 -9.32
N ARG A 263 15.42 -17.02 -9.48
CA ARG A 263 16.32 -16.18 -8.69
C ARG A 263 15.50 -15.17 -7.89
N PHE A 264 15.93 -14.80 -6.69
CA PHE A 264 15.22 -13.81 -5.88
C PHE A 264 16.15 -12.93 -5.07
N VAL A 265 15.63 -11.75 -4.69
CA VAL A 265 16.15 -10.88 -3.64
C VAL A 265 15.01 -10.54 -2.69
N THR A 266 15.23 -10.73 -1.39
CA THR A 266 14.25 -10.42 -0.34
C THR A 266 14.91 -9.83 0.89
N VAL A 267 14.14 -9.11 1.71
CA VAL A 267 14.57 -8.67 3.04
C VAL A 267 14.44 -9.83 4.02
N MET A 268 15.49 -10.15 4.73
CA MET A 268 15.42 -11.13 5.80
C MET A 268 14.73 -10.52 7.03
N PRO A 269 13.68 -11.15 7.58
CA PRO A 269 12.98 -10.61 8.74
C PRO A 269 13.82 -10.75 10.02
N ARG A 270 13.62 -9.85 10.97
CA ARG A 270 14.31 -9.86 12.29
C ARG A 270 14.06 -11.11 13.15
N THR A 271 13.07 -11.90 12.80
CA THR A 271 12.76 -13.18 13.47
C THR A 271 13.72 -14.31 13.10
N ARG A 272 14.53 -14.12 12.05
CA ARG A 272 15.54 -15.10 11.64
C ARG A 272 16.71 -15.11 12.59
N GLN A 273 17.26 -16.28 12.83
CA GLN A 273 18.38 -16.50 13.75
C GLN A 273 19.64 -15.73 13.32
N GLU A 274 19.89 -15.64 12.02
CA GLU A 274 21.03 -14.93 11.44
C GLU A 274 20.99 -13.43 11.75
N ASP A 275 19.81 -12.80 11.77
CA ASP A 275 19.67 -11.38 12.17
C ASP A 275 20.08 -11.19 13.64
N GLY A 276 19.61 -12.04 14.53
CA GLY A 276 19.96 -11.99 15.96
C GLY A 276 21.46 -12.23 16.20
N GLN A 277 22.06 -13.18 15.48
CA GLN A 277 23.50 -13.46 15.54
C GLN A 277 24.34 -12.27 15.09
N PHE A 278 23.99 -11.64 13.97
CA PHE A 278 24.68 -10.47 13.46
C PHE A 278 24.59 -9.29 14.45
N ARG A 279 23.38 -8.98 14.97
CA ARG A 279 23.18 -7.89 15.94
C ARG A 279 23.94 -8.11 17.24
N LYS A 280 24.13 -9.35 17.64
CA LYS A 280 24.99 -9.70 18.78
C LYS A 280 26.46 -9.52 18.43
N TRP A 281 26.88 -9.94 17.25
CA TRP A 281 28.25 -9.84 16.77
C TRP A 281 28.74 -8.40 16.68
N ILE A 282 27.93 -7.47 16.14
CA ILE A 282 28.31 -6.06 16.00
C ILE A 282 28.43 -5.31 17.35
N GLN A 283 28.03 -5.90 18.48
CA GLN A 283 28.26 -5.28 19.78
C GLN A 283 29.73 -5.23 20.14
N THR A 284 30.51 -6.21 19.69
CA THR A 284 31.92 -6.40 20.00
C THR A 284 32.85 -6.20 18.83
N GLN A 285 32.36 -6.35 17.60
CA GLN A 285 33.14 -6.27 16.36
C GLN A 285 32.47 -5.33 15.38
N GLY A 286 33.27 -4.59 14.62
CA GLY A 286 32.77 -3.71 13.55
C GLY A 286 32.83 -4.39 12.18
N PRO A 287 31.74 -4.32 11.37
CA PRO A 287 31.81 -4.70 9.96
C PRO A 287 32.71 -3.78 9.16
N ASP A 288 33.42 -4.31 8.16
CA ASP A 288 34.10 -3.52 7.15
C ASP A 288 33.08 -3.01 6.11
N TRP A 289 32.50 -1.86 6.40
CA TRP A 289 31.45 -1.25 5.60
C TRP A 289 32.01 -0.64 4.31
N GLN A 290 31.52 -1.09 3.18
CA GLN A 290 31.83 -0.53 1.87
C GLN A 290 30.75 0.49 1.46
N LEU A 291 31.15 1.74 1.18
CA LEU A 291 30.25 2.77 0.66
C LEU A 291 29.86 2.46 -0.77
N VAL A 292 28.53 2.36 -1.04
CA VAL A 292 27.99 2.13 -2.40
C VAL A 292 27.38 3.40 -2.96
N TRP A 293 26.59 4.12 -2.16
CA TRP A 293 25.92 5.33 -2.60
C TRP A 293 26.10 6.47 -1.60
N ASP A 294 26.36 7.66 -2.15
CA ASP A 294 26.34 8.92 -1.42
C ASP A 294 25.45 9.91 -2.21
N ARG A 295 24.22 10.07 -1.76
CA ARG A 295 23.18 10.85 -2.46
C ARG A 295 22.76 12.05 -1.61
N PRO A 296 22.28 13.16 -2.23
CA PRO A 296 21.65 14.23 -1.48
C PRO A 296 20.36 13.72 -0.80
N HIS A 297 19.94 14.41 0.26
CA HIS A 297 18.70 14.06 0.96
C HIS A 297 17.50 14.14 -0.02
N PRO A 298 16.62 13.10 -0.09
CA PRO A 298 15.58 13.01 -1.12
C PRO A 298 14.49 14.09 -1.02
N ARG A 299 14.35 14.75 0.14
CA ARG A 299 13.27 15.72 0.40
C ARG A 299 13.75 17.09 0.90
N ARG A 300 15.02 17.29 1.19
CA ARG A 300 15.56 18.52 1.80
C ARG A 300 16.90 18.86 1.16
N CYS A 301 17.02 20.05 0.55
CA CYS A 301 18.27 20.48 -0.08
C CYS A 301 19.45 20.56 0.90
N ASP A 302 19.18 20.93 2.15
CA ASP A 302 20.16 21.12 3.24
C ASP A 302 20.16 19.95 4.24
N GLY A 303 19.47 18.85 3.92
CA GLY A 303 19.41 17.66 4.78
C GLY A 303 20.71 16.86 4.79
N PRO A 304 20.92 16.00 5.79
CA PRO A 304 22.08 15.11 5.82
C PRO A 304 22.06 14.21 4.59
N ARG A 305 23.24 13.96 4.02
CA ARG A 305 23.37 13.08 2.86
C ARG A 305 22.92 11.66 3.17
N ASP A 306 22.29 11.02 2.22
CA ASP A 306 21.86 9.63 2.30
C ASP A 306 22.99 8.72 1.81
N ARG A 307 23.74 8.15 2.76
CA ARG A 307 24.83 7.23 2.48
C ARG A 307 24.38 5.81 2.73
N TRP A 308 24.74 4.93 1.78
CA TRP A 308 24.40 3.52 1.80
C TRP A 308 25.66 2.69 1.77
N TYR A 309 25.80 1.85 2.76
CA TYR A 309 26.92 0.94 2.93
C TYR A 309 26.44 -0.49 2.83
N ILE A 310 27.33 -1.37 2.39
CA ILE A 310 27.10 -2.80 2.32
C ILE A 310 28.23 -3.53 3.07
N PHE A 311 27.86 -4.70 3.59
CA PHE A 311 28.78 -5.66 4.19
C PHE A 311 28.27 -7.07 3.91
N GLN A 312 29.16 -7.96 3.46
CA GLN A 312 28.83 -9.36 3.21
C GLN A 312 29.66 -10.24 4.13
N PRO A 313 29.05 -10.85 5.15
CA PRO A 313 29.76 -11.76 6.05
C PRO A 313 30.12 -13.05 5.30
N GLN A 314 31.18 -13.71 5.76
CA GLN A 314 31.57 -15.02 5.22
C GLN A 314 30.56 -16.13 5.59
N VAL A 315 29.78 -15.94 6.65
CA VAL A 315 28.77 -16.89 7.12
C VAL A 315 27.49 -16.69 6.31
N PRO A 316 27.08 -17.71 5.51
CA PRO A 316 25.84 -17.64 4.75
C PRO A 316 24.60 -17.87 5.64
N SER A 317 23.41 -17.80 5.04
CA SER A 317 22.16 -18.20 5.69
C SER A 317 22.12 -19.71 5.96
N ILE A 318 21.09 -20.16 6.68
CA ILE A 318 20.85 -21.60 6.92
C ILE A 318 20.72 -22.37 5.61
N GLU A 319 20.16 -21.75 4.57
CA GLU A 319 20.04 -22.32 3.23
C GLU A 319 21.35 -22.26 2.42
N VAL A 320 22.43 -21.81 3.01
CA VAL A 320 23.75 -21.61 2.38
C VAL A 320 23.75 -20.53 1.29
N TRP A 321 22.84 -19.57 1.36
CA TRP A 321 22.79 -18.43 0.45
C TRP A 321 23.49 -17.20 1.01
N PRO A 322 24.04 -16.32 0.16
CA PRO A 322 24.71 -15.10 0.61
C PRO A 322 23.74 -14.12 1.26
N ILE A 323 24.19 -13.52 2.37
CA ILE A 323 23.50 -12.43 3.05
C ILE A 323 24.27 -11.14 2.80
N THR A 324 23.59 -10.10 2.33
CA THR A 324 24.17 -8.76 2.17
C THR A 324 23.55 -7.83 3.22
N TRP A 325 24.34 -7.43 4.20
CA TRP A 325 23.92 -6.40 5.15
C TRP A 325 24.01 -5.03 4.50
N VAL A 326 22.97 -4.26 4.70
CA VAL A 326 22.85 -2.88 4.24
C VAL A 326 22.76 -1.97 5.45
N TRP A 327 23.47 -0.86 5.41
CA TRP A 327 23.38 0.20 6.40
C TRP A 327 23.12 1.54 5.72
N SER A 328 22.05 2.26 6.14
CA SER A 328 21.67 3.58 5.62
C SER A 328 21.73 4.62 6.73
N THR A 329 22.44 5.72 6.49
CA THR A 329 22.58 6.81 7.47
C THR A 329 21.25 7.51 7.75
N LEU A 330 20.40 7.73 6.75
CA LEU A 330 19.08 8.32 6.98
C LEU A 330 18.15 7.38 7.76
N LEU A 331 18.19 6.07 7.47
CA LEU A 331 17.40 5.10 8.22
C LEU A 331 17.83 5.04 9.68
N THR A 332 19.14 5.14 9.96
CA THR A 332 19.68 5.26 11.32
C THR A 332 19.08 6.45 12.05
N LEU A 333 19.11 7.63 11.43
CA LEU A 333 18.55 8.84 12.02
C LEU A 333 17.02 8.70 12.28
N HIS A 334 16.30 8.12 11.34
CA HIS A 334 14.86 7.93 11.48
C HIS A 334 14.51 6.93 12.60
N GLN A 335 15.24 5.83 12.71
CA GLN A 335 15.02 4.82 13.74
C GLN A 335 15.36 5.36 15.13
N GLY A 336 16.48 6.05 15.29
CA GLY A 336 16.86 6.71 16.54
C GLY A 336 15.84 7.77 16.97
N ALA A 337 15.45 8.66 16.06
CA ALA A 337 14.44 9.69 16.34
C ALA A 337 13.07 9.09 16.69
N ARG A 338 12.66 8.00 16.00
CA ARG A 338 11.42 7.29 16.32
C ARG A 338 11.47 6.68 17.72
N ARG A 339 12.57 5.99 18.06
CA ARG A 339 12.77 5.39 19.38
C ARG A 339 12.68 6.45 20.47
N GLN A 340 13.42 7.56 20.33
CA GLN A 340 13.40 8.65 21.28
C GLN A 340 12.00 9.25 21.47
N ARG A 341 11.26 9.47 20.39
CA ARG A 341 9.89 9.98 20.45
C ARG A 341 8.95 9.03 21.19
N LEU A 342 9.03 7.72 20.93
CA LEU A 342 8.20 6.72 21.59
C LEU A 342 8.52 6.61 23.08
N ILE A 343 9.81 6.65 23.45
CA ILE A 343 10.24 6.68 24.85
C ILE A 343 9.70 7.93 25.54
N SER A 344 9.87 9.12 24.95
CA SER A 344 9.38 10.38 25.52
C SER A 344 7.86 10.37 25.72
N ALA A 345 7.08 9.89 24.74
CA ALA A 345 5.64 9.78 24.86
C ALA A 345 5.20 8.81 25.98
N ALA A 346 5.89 7.69 26.11
CA ALA A 346 5.63 6.74 27.21
C ALA A 346 5.96 7.34 28.58
N LEU A 347 7.05 8.08 28.70
CA LEU A 347 7.44 8.77 29.94
C LEU A 347 6.39 9.81 30.35
N GLU A 348 5.82 10.56 29.41
CA GLU A 348 4.72 11.50 29.69
C GLU A 348 3.48 10.75 30.23
N GLN A 349 3.14 9.59 29.66
CA GLN A 349 2.00 8.79 30.14
C GLN A 349 2.28 8.17 31.53
N LEU A 350 3.51 7.70 31.77
CA LEU A 350 3.90 7.21 33.10
C LEU A 350 3.86 8.33 34.14
N ALA A 351 4.33 9.53 33.80
CA ALA A 351 4.22 10.70 34.67
C ALA A 351 2.75 11.06 34.95
N ALA A 352 1.87 11.01 33.95
CA ALA A 352 0.44 11.22 34.12
C ALA A 352 -0.20 10.14 35.01
N LEU A 353 0.21 8.88 34.88
CA LEU A 353 -0.24 7.78 35.75
C LEU A 353 0.22 8.02 37.19
N HIS A 354 1.49 8.34 37.40
CA HIS A 354 2.04 8.70 38.72
C HIS A 354 1.21 9.81 39.36
N GLN A 355 0.92 10.91 38.65
CA GLN A 355 0.09 12.01 39.16
C GLN A 355 -1.33 11.57 39.54
N ARG A 356 -1.90 10.56 38.87
CA ARG A 356 -3.19 9.99 39.25
C ARG A 356 -3.12 9.14 40.51
N LEU A 357 -2.04 8.39 40.68
CA LEU A 357 -1.82 7.50 41.84
C LEU A 357 -1.60 8.27 43.14
N ILE A 358 -0.88 9.41 43.10
CA ILE A 358 -0.62 10.24 44.29
C ILE A 358 -1.79 11.09 44.77
N LYS A 359 -2.87 11.22 43.97
CA LYS A 359 -4.05 12.01 44.38
C LYS A 359 -4.76 11.36 45.57
N ALA A 360 -5.27 12.18 46.51
CA ALA A 360 -5.98 11.72 47.71
C ALA A 360 -7.18 10.80 47.44
N LYS A 361 -7.84 10.96 46.29
CA LYS A 361 -8.99 10.16 45.84
C LYS A 361 -8.63 9.28 44.64
N ALA A 362 -7.42 8.70 44.61
CA ALA A 362 -7.04 7.80 43.54
C ALA A 362 -8.05 6.65 43.39
N ARG A 363 -8.47 6.41 42.16
CA ARG A 363 -9.39 5.30 41.82
C ARG A 363 -8.68 3.97 41.72
N LEU A 364 -7.44 3.97 41.18
CA LEU A 364 -6.58 2.78 41.09
C LEU A 364 -6.02 2.47 42.49
N ARG A 365 -6.47 1.38 43.10
CA ARG A 365 -6.11 1.00 44.49
C ARG A 365 -5.50 -0.39 44.59
N GLY A 366 -5.67 -1.21 43.56
CA GLY A 366 -5.14 -2.56 43.50
C GLY A 366 -3.75 -2.61 42.85
N ALA A 367 -2.89 -3.48 43.33
CA ALA A 367 -1.57 -3.72 42.74
C ALA A 367 -1.67 -4.14 41.27
N LYS A 368 -2.60 -5.06 40.99
CA LYS A 368 -2.84 -5.59 39.65
C LYS A 368 -3.29 -4.50 38.66
N GLU A 369 -4.19 -3.61 39.09
CA GLU A 369 -4.70 -2.50 38.26
C GLU A 369 -3.57 -1.52 37.87
N VAL A 370 -2.61 -1.28 38.78
CA VAL A 370 -1.45 -0.43 38.50
C VAL A 370 -0.51 -1.11 37.50
N ASP A 371 -0.20 -2.40 37.72
CA ASP A 371 0.67 -3.18 36.84
C ASP A 371 0.09 -3.31 35.44
N GLU A 372 -1.23 -3.55 35.31
CA GLU A 372 -1.94 -3.56 34.01
C GLU A 372 -1.90 -2.20 33.32
N SER A 373 -2.07 -1.10 34.08
CA SER A 373 -1.98 0.26 33.51
C SER A 373 -0.58 0.58 32.99
N VAL A 374 0.46 0.12 33.68
CA VAL A 374 1.85 0.23 33.22
C VAL A 374 2.08 -0.61 31.98
N ALA A 375 1.64 -1.87 31.98
CA ALA A 375 1.79 -2.78 30.85
C ALA A 375 1.13 -2.21 29.57
N ILE A 376 -0.09 -1.68 29.68
CA ILE A 376 -0.81 -1.03 28.57
C ILE A 376 0.02 0.13 27.99
N ILE A 377 0.62 0.98 28.83
CA ILE A 377 1.44 2.11 28.35
C ILE A 377 2.68 1.58 27.61
N LEU A 378 3.41 0.65 28.23
CA LEU A 378 4.65 0.12 27.66
C LEU A 378 4.40 -0.62 26.34
N GLU A 379 3.30 -1.36 26.24
CA GLU A 379 2.91 -2.11 25.07
C GLU A 379 2.41 -1.19 23.95
N HIS A 380 1.58 -0.19 24.28
CA HIS A 380 1.06 0.78 23.32
C HIS A 380 2.17 1.53 22.57
N TYR A 381 3.24 1.92 23.29
CA TYR A 381 4.39 2.60 22.71
C TYR A 381 5.52 1.64 22.28
N HIS A 382 5.38 0.33 22.49
CA HIS A 382 6.41 -0.68 22.19
C HIS A 382 7.78 -0.38 22.83
N VAL A 383 7.78 0.09 24.08
CA VAL A 383 9.01 0.54 24.78
C VAL A 383 9.39 -0.34 25.99
N SER A 384 8.75 -1.48 26.17
CA SER A 384 9.00 -2.40 27.30
C SER A 384 10.48 -2.80 27.45
N ARG A 385 11.23 -2.81 26.33
CA ARG A 385 12.67 -3.08 26.32
C ARG A 385 13.51 -1.93 26.88
N TYR A 386 13.03 -0.69 26.76
CA TYR A 386 13.79 0.53 27.06
C TYR A 386 13.42 1.18 28.40
N LEU A 387 12.30 0.79 28.99
CA LEU A 387 11.83 1.37 30.25
C LEU A 387 11.69 0.28 31.31
N LYS A 388 12.39 0.49 32.43
CA LYS A 388 12.22 -0.28 33.66
C LYS A 388 11.26 0.46 34.56
N VAL A 389 10.10 -0.15 34.85
CA VAL A 389 9.06 0.45 35.69
C VAL A 389 8.85 -0.47 36.89
N GLN A 390 8.91 0.11 38.07
CA GLN A 390 8.71 -0.61 39.34
C GLN A 390 7.55 -0.01 40.10
N ARG A 391 6.67 -0.85 40.62
CA ARG A 391 5.64 -0.44 41.55
C ARG A 391 6.21 -0.31 42.94
N VAL A 392 6.02 0.84 43.58
CA VAL A 392 6.44 1.11 44.97
C VAL A 392 5.22 1.28 45.86
N ILE A 393 5.37 0.95 47.13
CA ILE A 393 4.34 1.12 48.16
C ILE A 393 4.71 2.33 49.00
N ARG A 394 3.85 3.33 49.01
CA ARG A 394 3.96 4.48 49.90
C ARG A 394 3.02 4.30 51.08
N GLU A 395 3.54 4.51 52.30
CA GLU A 395 2.72 4.51 53.50
C GLU A 395 2.42 5.95 53.92
N GLU A 396 1.11 6.29 53.90
CA GLU A 396 0.62 7.57 54.42
C GLU A 396 0.14 7.33 55.86
N HIS A 397 0.67 8.10 56.78
CA HIS A 397 0.24 8.09 58.16
C HIS A 397 -0.72 9.24 58.42
N SER A 398 -1.90 8.93 58.97
CA SER A 398 -2.85 9.91 59.46
C SER A 398 -3.20 9.60 60.90
N PHE A 399 -3.46 10.62 61.66
CA PHE A 399 -3.84 10.47 63.06
C PHE A 399 -5.32 10.83 63.21
N LYS A 400 -6.09 9.92 63.77
CA LYS A 400 -7.53 10.15 64.01
C LYS A 400 -7.77 10.07 65.49
N GLN A 401 -8.47 11.08 66.04
CA GLN A 401 -8.93 11.11 67.42
C GLN A 401 -9.71 9.86 67.80
N THR A 402 -9.43 9.23 68.93
CA THR A 402 -10.10 8.00 69.41
C THR A 402 -11.51 8.28 69.91
N LYS A 403 -11.75 9.47 70.43
CA LYS A 403 -13.08 9.91 70.96
C LYS A 403 -13.49 11.18 70.23
N ARG A 404 -14.81 11.34 70.03
CA ARG A 404 -15.37 12.57 69.47
C ARG A 404 -15.28 13.68 70.53
N GLY A 405 -14.91 14.89 70.15
CA GLY A 405 -14.81 16.04 71.02
C GLY A 405 -13.72 17.04 70.56
N ARG A 406 -13.66 18.20 71.22
CA ARG A 406 -12.61 19.20 70.99
C ARG A 406 -11.29 18.63 71.50
N PRO A 407 -10.17 18.71 70.75
CA PRO A 407 -8.88 18.24 71.19
C PRO A 407 -8.39 18.98 72.43
N GLY A 408 -7.83 18.30 73.39
CA GLY A 408 -7.17 18.79 74.59
C GLY A 408 -5.84 18.08 74.88
N PRO A 409 -5.13 18.48 75.95
CA PRO A 409 -3.80 17.89 76.26
C PRO A 409 -3.79 16.36 76.34
N ASP A 410 -4.87 15.75 76.81
CA ASP A 410 -4.99 14.30 77.05
C ASP A 410 -5.71 13.56 75.89
N THR A 411 -5.83 14.22 74.72
CA THR A 411 -6.49 13.62 73.58
C THR A 411 -5.69 12.49 72.98
N ALA A 412 -6.19 11.26 73.05
CA ALA A 412 -5.54 10.10 72.43
C ALA A 412 -5.85 9.99 70.93
N TYR A 413 -4.82 9.78 70.12
CA TYR A 413 -4.90 9.62 68.67
C TYR A 413 -4.50 8.19 68.30
N ARG A 414 -5.27 7.64 67.33
CA ARG A 414 -4.90 6.37 66.70
C ARG A 414 -4.21 6.68 65.36
N LYS A 415 -3.02 6.16 65.19
CA LYS A 415 -2.27 6.19 63.93
C LYS A 415 -2.99 5.26 62.94
N ILE A 416 -3.38 5.78 61.79
CA ILE A 416 -3.95 5.04 60.67
C ILE A 416 -2.90 5.08 59.58
N THR A 417 -2.36 3.91 59.24
CA THR A 417 -1.47 3.75 58.10
C THR A 417 -2.26 3.30 56.89
N LYS A 418 -2.21 4.08 55.82
CA LYS A 418 -2.77 3.72 54.54
C LYS A 418 -1.65 3.40 53.57
N ARG A 419 -1.72 2.23 52.95
CA ARG A 419 -0.81 1.86 51.89
C ARG A 419 -1.37 2.34 50.55
N ARG A 420 -0.56 3.03 49.78
CA ARG A 420 -0.84 3.46 48.43
C ARG A 420 0.20 2.92 47.47
N PHE A 421 -0.21 2.60 46.28
CA PHE A 421 0.69 2.22 45.23
C PHE A 421 1.14 3.47 44.45
N ASP A 422 2.40 3.47 44.06
CA ASP A 422 3.00 4.44 43.17
C ASP A 422 3.93 3.73 42.20
N ILE A 423 4.47 4.43 41.22
CA ILE A 423 5.40 3.90 40.24
C ILE A 423 6.67 4.72 40.18
N GLU A 424 7.78 4.05 40.00
CA GLU A 424 9.10 4.63 39.70
C GLU A 424 9.60 4.03 38.39
N TRP A 425 10.27 4.83 37.59
CA TRP A 425 10.74 4.38 36.28
C TRP A 425 12.13 4.93 35.97
N SER A 426 12.85 4.19 35.13
CA SER A 426 14.12 4.60 34.57
C SER A 426 14.27 4.12 33.14
N ILE A 427 15.09 4.83 32.36
CA ILE A 427 15.46 4.39 31.02
C ILE A 427 16.59 3.38 31.12
N ASP A 428 16.45 2.23 30.48
CA ASP A 428 17.53 1.27 30.29
C ASP A 428 18.47 1.75 29.19
N GLN A 429 19.44 2.57 29.57
CA GLN A 429 20.43 3.12 28.64
C GLN A 429 21.25 2.03 27.92
N ALA A 430 21.48 0.89 28.58
CA ALA A 430 22.19 -0.22 27.95
C ALA A 430 21.39 -0.86 26.83
N ALA A 431 20.07 -1.01 27.00
CA ALA A 431 19.19 -1.51 25.96
C ALA A 431 19.07 -0.52 24.77
N VAL A 432 19.01 0.78 25.08
CA VAL A 432 19.01 1.83 24.04
C VAL A 432 20.31 1.78 23.23
N ALA A 433 21.46 1.81 23.90
CA ALA A 433 22.78 1.77 23.25
C ALA A 433 23.01 0.48 22.45
N TYR A 434 22.48 -0.66 22.92
CA TYR A 434 22.55 -1.93 22.19
C TYR A 434 21.83 -1.82 20.84
N ASP A 435 20.61 -1.28 20.81
CA ASP A 435 19.83 -1.18 19.59
C ASP A 435 20.36 -0.08 18.66
N GLU A 436 20.89 1.02 19.20
CA GLU A 436 21.52 2.09 18.42
C GLU A 436 22.67 1.60 17.53
N LYS A 437 23.47 0.63 17.98
CA LYS A 437 24.55 0.05 17.19
C LYS A 437 24.07 -0.60 15.88
N SER A 438 22.81 -1.02 15.82
CA SER A 438 22.24 -1.68 14.65
C SER A 438 21.16 -0.85 13.92
N ASP A 439 20.99 0.41 14.32
CA ASP A 439 20.06 1.30 13.62
C ASP A 439 20.48 1.51 12.15
N GLY A 440 19.48 1.53 11.30
CA GLY A 440 19.69 1.68 9.85
C GLY A 440 20.16 0.42 9.15
N MET A 441 20.37 -0.68 9.88
CA MET A 441 20.88 -1.94 9.31
C MET A 441 19.75 -2.94 9.05
N TYR A 442 19.81 -3.58 7.87
CA TYR A 442 18.92 -4.68 7.50
C TYR A 442 19.61 -5.64 6.52
N PRO A 443 19.29 -6.94 6.58
CA PRO A 443 19.89 -7.94 5.70
C PRO A 443 19.04 -8.18 4.46
N LEU A 444 19.70 -8.32 3.30
CA LEU A 444 19.15 -8.83 2.06
C LEU A 444 19.63 -10.25 1.83
N LEU A 445 18.71 -11.11 1.42
CA LEU A 445 18.97 -12.51 1.11
C LEU A 445 18.69 -12.78 -0.36
N THR A 446 19.58 -13.53 -1.02
CA THR A 446 19.41 -13.97 -2.40
C THR A 446 19.96 -15.39 -2.58
N ASN A 447 19.35 -16.16 -3.48
CA ASN A 447 19.92 -17.43 -3.93
C ASN A 447 20.86 -17.28 -5.15
N ASP A 448 20.95 -16.08 -5.72
CA ASP A 448 21.81 -15.79 -6.86
C ASP A 448 23.20 -15.35 -6.41
N ARG A 449 24.17 -16.24 -6.58
CA ARG A 449 25.59 -15.99 -6.22
C ARG A 449 26.35 -15.15 -7.27
N SER A 450 25.76 -14.93 -8.43
CA SER A 450 26.37 -14.13 -9.48
C SER A 450 26.23 -12.62 -9.25
N LEU A 451 25.25 -12.22 -8.41
CA LEU A 451 25.01 -10.81 -8.08
C LEU A 451 26.06 -10.30 -7.10
N THR A 452 26.65 -9.15 -7.43
CA THR A 452 27.47 -8.40 -6.47
C THR A 452 26.59 -7.81 -5.38
N PRO A 453 27.13 -7.53 -4.16
CA PRO A 453 26.37 -6.90 -3.09
C PRO A 453 25.74 -5.55 -3.50
N ALA A 454 26.40 -4.79 -4.38
CA ALA A 454 25.86 -3.55 -4.93
C ALA A 454 24.63 -3.78 -5.82
N GLN A 455 24.66 -4.80 -6.68
CA GLN A 455 23.52 -5.19 -7.53
C GLN A 455 22.34 -5.72 -6.70
N ILE A 456 22.61 -6.43 -5.60
CA ILE A 456 21.56 -6.88 -4.66
C ILE A 456 20.86 -5.67 -4.01
N LEU A 457 21.65 -4.67 -3.57
CA LEU A 457 21.09 -3.43 -3.02
C LEU A 457 20.29 -2.67 -4.09
N GLU A 458 20.81 -2.54 -5.31
CA GLU A 458 20.13 -1.89 -6.41
C GLU A 458 18.78 -2.55 -6.74
N ALA A 459 18.76 -3.87 -6.85
CA ALA A 459 17.55 -4.62 -7.08
C ALA A 459 16.50 -4.36 -5.99
N HIS A 460 16.90 -4.40 -4.72
CA HIS A 460 15.99 -4.08 -3.60
C HIS A 460 15.52 -2.63 -3.65
N LYS A 461 16.37 -1.68 -4.05
CA LYS A 461 16.03 -0.26 -4.14
C LYS A 461 15.14 0.10 -5.33
N GLY A 462 14.86 -0.82 -6.23
CA GLY A 462 13.80 -0.72 -7.23
C GLY A 462 12.38 -0.88 -6.64
N GLN A 463 12.24 -1.42 -5.42
CA GLN A 463 10.92 -1.65 -4.79
C GLN A 463 10.00 -0.40 -4.71
N PRO A 464 10.47 0.85 -4.48
CA PRO A 464 9.63 2.04 -4.52
C PRO A 464 8.90 2.27 -5.84
N THR A 465 9.32 1.64 -6.92
CA THR A 465 8.63 1.72 -8.23
C THR A 465 7.22 1.13 -8.15
N ILE A 466 7.03 0.03 -7.40
CA ILE A 466 5.70 -0.55 -7.22
C ILE A 466 4.82 0.30 -6.28
N GLU A 467 5.43 0.96 -5.27
CA GLU A 467 4.71 1.87 -4.37
C GLU A 467 4.07 3.03 -5.16
N LYS A 468 4.78 3.58 -6.15
CA LYS A 468 4.23 4.60 -7.06
C LYS A 468 3.02 4.08 -7.85
N ARG A 469 2.98 2.80 -8.22
CA ARG A 469 1.81 2.21 -8.89
C ARG A 469 0.62 2.07 -7.93
N PHE A 470 0.87 1.72 -6.67
CA PHE A 470 -0.19 1.73 -5.67
C PHE A 470 -0.70 3.14 -5.38
N GLU A 471 0.17 4.13 -5.31
CA GLU A 471 -0.23 5.54 -5.21
C GLU A 471 -1.09 5.94 -6.42
N GLN A 472 -0.67 5.60 -7.64
CA GLN A 472 -1.42 5.88 -8.85
C GLN A 472 -2.82 5.25 -8.83
N ILE A 473 -2.96 3.98 -8.45
CA ILE A 473 -4.27 3.32 -8.32
C ILE A 473 -5.15 4.02 -7.30
N LYS A 474 -4.58 4.39 -6.14
CA LYS A 474 -5.36 4.94 -5.02
C LYS A 474 -5.72 6.41 -5.18
N THR A 475 -4.81 7.21 -5.74
CA THR A 475 -4.95 8.68 -5.78
C THR A 475 -5.30 9.22 -7.16
N VAL A 476 -4.75 8.65 -8.23
CA VAL A 476 -5.01 9.12 -9.61
C VAL A 476 -6.24 8.43 -10.19
N HIS A 477 -6.27 7.10 -10.11
CA HIS A 477 -7.40 6.32 -10.63
C HIS A 477 -8.52 6.11 -9.60
N GLU A 478 -8.31 6.53 -8.36
CA GLU A 478 -9.30 6.50 -7.28
C GLU A 478 -10.06 5.16 -7.20
N ILE A 479 -9.32 4.03 -7.07
CA ILE A 479 -9.94 2.69 -7.03
C ILE A 479 -10.99 2.54 -5.91
N ALA A 480 -10.87 3.31 -4.85
CA ALA A 480 -11.84 3.40 -3.76
C ALA A 480 -12.38 4.84 -3.64
N PRO A 481 -13.64 5.03 -3.23
CA PRO A 481 -14.61 4.02 -2.80
C PRO A 481 -15.21 3.21 -3.97
N VAL A 482 -15.46 1.92 -3.75
CA VAL A 482 -16.09 1.04 -4.74
C VAL A 482 -17.60 1.01 -4.52
N TYR A 483 -18.38 1.40 -5.55
CA TYR A 483 -19.85 1.47 -5.48
C TYR A 483 -20.56 0.20 -5.97
N LEU A 484 -19.82 -0.87 -6.26
CA LEU A 484 -20.37 -2.17 -6.65
C LEU A 484 -20.62 -3.04 -5.42
N LYS A 485 -21.68 -3.85 -5.46
CA LYS A 485 -22.04 -4.79 -4.39
C LYS A 485 -21.65 -6.24 -4.71
N ASN A 486 -21.55 -6.59 -5.99
CA ASN A 486 -21.24 -7.92 -6.47
C ASN A 486 -19.71 -8.12 -6.51
N GLU A 487 -19.20 -9.08 -5.76
CA GLU A 487 -17.76 -9.35 -5.61
C GLU A 487 -17.09 -9.79 -6.91
N GLY A 488 -17.79 -10.50 -7.79
CA GLY A 488 -17.28 -10.87 -9.12
C GLY A 488 -17.11 -9.64 -10.03
N ARG A 489 -18.07 -8.72 -10.00
CA ARG A 489 -17.95 -7.44 -10.74
C ARG A 489 -16.84 -6.55 -10.18
N ILE A 490 -16.61 -6.61 -8.87
CA ILE A 490 -15.52 -5.88 -8.21
C ILE A 490 -14.17 -6.43 -8.68
N GLU A 491 -13.99 -7.74 -8.72
CA GLU A 491 -12.76 -8.36 -9.21
C GLU A 491 -12.53 -8.06 -10.70
N ALA A 492 -13.58 -8.10 -11.52
CA ALA A 492 -13.52 -7.69 -12.92
C ALA A 492 -13.15 -6.21 -13.07
N LEU A 493 -13.71 -5.33 -12.24
CA LEU A 493 -13.34 -3.92 -12.20
C LEU A 493 -11.85 -3.74 -11.84
N PHE A 494 -11.33 -4.48 -10.86
CA PHE A 494 -9.90 -4.44 -10.51
C PHE A 494 -9.00 -4.90 -11.66
N THR A 495 -9.47 -5.85 -12.48
CA THR A 495 -8.79 -6.21 -13.74
C THR A 495 -8.67 -5.01 -14.69
N LEU A 496 -9.73 -4.18 -14.81
CA LEU A 496 -9.65 -2.95 -15.60
C LEU A 496 -8.72 -1.90 -15.01
N TYR A 497 -8.64 -1.79 -13.67
CA TYR A 497 -7.64 -0.92 -13.02
C TYR A 497 -6.21 -1.36 -13.32
N PHE A 498 -5.94 -2.67 -13.36
CA PHE A 498 -4.65 -3.17 -13.81
C PHE A 498 -4.36 -2.79 -15.26
N LEU A 499 -5.34 -2.95 -16.16
CA LEU A 499 -5.20 -2.54 -17.57
C LEU A 499 -5.00 -1.01 -17.70
N ALA A 500 -5.64 -0.22 -16.84
CA ALA A 500 -5.45 1.24 -16.81
C ALA A 500 -4.02 1.62 -16.39
N LEU A 501 -3.41 0.87 -15.48
CA LEU A 501 -2.02 1.07 -15.09
C LEU A 501 -1.01 0.84 -16.22
N LEU A 502 -1.33 0.00 -17.21
CA LEU A 502 -0.48 -0.19 -18.39
C LEU A 502 -0.39 1.07 -19.25
N ASN A 503 -1.40 1.95 -19.18
CA ASN A 503 -1.44 3.22 -19.92
C ASN A 503 -0.75 4.34 -19.14
N ILE A 504 0.57 4.23 -18.97
CA ILE A 504 1.37 5.14 -18.14
C ILE A 504 1.98 6.25 -19.01
N PRO A 505 1.84 7.55 -18.62
CA PRO A 505 2.44 8.66 -19.34
C PRO A 505 3.96 8.52 -19.56
N ASP A 506 4.71 8.12 -18.53
CA ASP A 506 6.18 7.92 -18.63
C ASP A 506 6.57 6.83 -19.63
N PHE A 507 5.75 5.79 -19.74
CA PHE A 507 5.93 4.72 -20.70
C PHE A 507 5.49 5.16 -22.11
N VAL A 508 4.41 5.93 -22.19
CA VAL A 508 3.93 6.53 -23.46
C VAL A 508 4.99 7.47 -24.03
N TYR A 509 5.63 8.31 -23.23
CA TYR A 509 6.71 9.21 -23.69
C TYR A 509 7.91 8.43 -24.22
N ARG A 510 8.36 7.36 -23.52
CA ARG A 510 9.47 6.52 -24.01
C ARG A 510 9.11 5.71 -25.26
N ALA A 511 7.84 5.36 -25.45
CA ALA A 511 7.37 4.60 -26.60
C ALA A 511 7.08 5.47 -27.84
N LEU A 512 6.96 6.79 -27.66
CA LEU A 512 6.75 7.77 -28.75
C LEU A 512 8.06 8.46 -29.18
N ALA A 513 9.14 8.35 -28.39
CA ALA A 513 10.49 8.80 -28.72
C ALA A 513 11.24 7.70 -29.48
#